data_843037ea201a562bed80bc189002dfd0
#
_entry.id   843037ea201a562bed80bc189002dfd0
#
_cell.length_a   1.000
_cell.length_b   1.000
_cell.length_c   1.000
_cell.angle_alpha   90.00
_cell.angle_beta   90.00
_cell.angle_gamma   90.00
#
_symmetry.space_group_name_H-M   'P 1'
#
loop_
_entity.id
_entity.type
_entity.pdbx_description
1 polymer ?
#
loop_
_entity_poly.entity_id
_entity_poly.type
_entity_poly.pdbx_seq_one_letter_code
_entity_poly.pdbx_strand_id
1 'polypeptide(L)'
;MLQRDMSRRSWTLLLIVAAMWGGSFMLTAIAIRDLAVPVFALLRTGMGALVLLPIALRRGALAGLREQLWPVLLLGVVQLAAPFLLLGFGQRSVPSGLAGILVSSTPLWTALLAVWIDHEERSRGRGLVGLAVGIVGVVLLCGLELSGSLDTLLGGGMLLLGALSYALGGFLGKSRVRGMTPLGAITGAMLGGSVVLAPVAVATLPDRAPGLGPLAAALALGAFSGGLGWLLYYTVLAECGPAKATVALYLVPAFAVVYGVVLLGEPLTAAAIAGLALVVSGSWLAASQGSRETPSATPHERVRPASVAQNR
;
A
#
# COMPACT_ATOMS: atom_id res chain seq x y z
N MET A 1 27.51 9.68 4.94
CA MET A 1 26.35 10.59 5.01
C MET A 1 25.62 10.28 6.30
N LEU A 2 25.68 11.19 7.30
CA LEU A 2 25.19 10.99 8.65
C LEU A 2 23.71 10.57 8.62
N GLN A 3 23.38 9.46 9.27
CA GLN A 3 22.01 9.07 9.60
C GLN A 3 21.39 10.20 10.44
N ARG A 4 20.73 11.16 9.79
CA ARG A 4 19.93 12.15 10.52
C ARG A 4 18.82 11.37 11.23
N ASP A 5 18.80 11.44 12.53
CA ASP A 5 17.70 10.92 13.34
C ASP A 5 16.39 11.50 12.83
N MET A 6 15.34 10.68 12.81
CA MET A 6 14.03 11.16 12.39
C MET A 6 13.57 12.27 13.33
N SER A 7 13.12 13.38 12.78
CA SER A 7 12.56 14.47 13.56
C SER A 7 11.28 14.00 14.29
N ARG A 8 10.94 14.66 15.40
CA ARG A 8 9.66 14.39 16.09
C ARG A 8 8.47 14.55 15.15
N ARG A 9 8.50 15.54 14.25
CA ARG A 9 7.50 15.76 13.22
C ARG A 9 7.37 14.56 12.27
N SER A 10 8.48 14.04 11.76
CA SER A 10 8.46 12.92 10.85
C SER A 10 7.92 11.64 11.51
N TRP A 11 8.26 11.41 12.79
CA TRP A 11 7.67 10.33 13.59
C TRP A 11 6.16 10.50 13.77
N THR A 12 5.70 11.70 14.09
CA THR A 12 4.26 11.98 14.22
C THR A 12 3.51 11.74 12.92
N LEU A 13 4.03 12.23 11.80
CA LEU A 13 3.43 12.00 10.48
C LEU A 13 3.37 10.51 10.13
N LEU A 14 4.43 9.77 10.41
CA LEU A 14 4.51 8.33 10.17
C LEU A 14 3.46 7.56 10.99
N LEU A 15 3.30 7.89 12.27
CA LEU A 15 2.29 7.29 13.14
C LEU A 15 0.86 7.64 12.68
N ILE A 16 0.63 8.88 12.24
CA ILE A 16 -0.67 9.29 11.68
C ILE A 16 -0.98 8.48 10.43
N VAL A 17 -0.04 8.34 9.50
CA VAL A 17 -0.24 7.53 8.28
C VAL A 17 -0.53 6.06 8.64
N ALA A 18 0.22 5.48 9.57
CA ALA A 18 0.01 4.11 10.01
C ALA A 18 -1.37 3.92 10.65
N ALA A 19 -1.80 4.86 11.50
CA ALA A 19 -3.12 4.85 12.12
C ALA A 19 -4.25 4.99 11.08
N MET A 20 -4.09 5.91 10.11
CA MET A 20 -5.07 6.12 9.04
C MET A 20 -5.21 4.88 8.15
N TRP A 21 -4.10 4.26 7.76
CA TRP A 21 -4.13 3.06 6.92
C TRP A 21 -4.54 1.81 7.70
N GLY A 22 -4.17 1.69 8.98
CA GLY A 22 -4.67 0.64 9.86
C GLY A 22 -6.19 0.75 10.08
N GLY A 23 -6.69 1.95 10.35
CA GLY A 23 -8.13 2.24 10.47
C GLY A 23 -8.92 1.99 9.18
N SER A 24 -8.24 1.91 8.03
CA SER A 24 -8.93 1.63 6.77
C SER A 24 -9.60 0.26 6.73
N PHE A 25 -9.08 -0.74 7.43
CA PHE A 25 -9.68 -2.06 7.51
C PHE A 25 -10.99 -2.03 8.32
N MET A 26 -10.99 -1.35 9.45
CA MET A 26 -12.20 -1.11 10.25
C MET A 26 -13.27 -0.34 9.45
N LEU A 27 -12.89 0.77 8.81
CA LEU A 27 -13.83 1.56 8.01
C LEU A 27 -14.35 0.77 6.80
N THR A 28 -13.54 -0.11 6.19
CA THR A 28 -14.00 -1.03 5.15
C THR A 28 -15.07 -1.98 5.70
N ALA A 29 -14.82 -2.62 6.86
CA ALA A 29 -15.78 -3.53 7.49
C ALA A 29 -17.12 -2.83 7.82
N ILE A 30 -17.09 -1.55 8.22
CA ILE A 30 -18.31 -0.77 8.44
C ILE A 30 -19.00 -0.44 7.12
N ALA A 31 -18.27 0.00 6.11
CA ALA A 31 -18.84 0.46 4.84
C ALA A 31 -19.56 -0.68 4.07
N ILE A 32 -18.95 -1.88 4.04
CA ILE A 32 -19.50 -3.02 3.29
C ILE A 32 -20.70 -3.69 3.96
N ARG A 33 -21.16 -3.22 5.14
CA ARG A 33 -22.40 -3.72 5.77
C ARG A 33 -23.63 -3.42 4.92
N ASP A 34 -23.66 -2.23 4.29
CA ASP A 34 -24.81 -1.78 3.49
C ASP A 34 -24.43 -1.47 2.04
N LEU A 35 -23.15 -1.21 1.77
CA LEU A 35 -22.68 -0.90 0.44
C LEU A 35 -22.23 -2.16 -0.30
N ALA A 36 -22.65 -2.31 -1.54
CA ALA A 36 -22.04 -3.27 -2.45
C ALA A 36 -20.53 -2.95 -2.60
N VAL A 37 -19.70 -3.99 -2.63
CA VAL A 37 -18.24 -3.82 -2.66
C VAL A 37 -17.75 -2.94 -3.83
N PRO A 38 -18.31 -3.03 -5.07
CA PRO A 38 -17.91 -2.13 -6.14
C PRO A 38 -18.27 -0.66 -5.87
N VAL A 39 -19.43 -0.40 -5.24
CA VAL A 39 -19.87 0.95 -4.85
C VAL A 39 -18.91 1.51 -3.79
N PHE A 40 -18.61 0.72 -2.75
CA PHE A 40 -17.62 1.06 -1.74
C PHE A 40 -16.25 1.39 -2.36
N ALA A 41 -15.74 0.54 -3.26
CA ALA A 41 -14.45 0.73 -3.93
C ALA A 41 -14.44 2.01 -4.78
N LEU A 42 -15.53 2.31 -5.51
CA LEU A 42 -15.69 3.55 -6.27
C LEU A 42 -15.69 4.78 -5.36
N LEU A 43 -16.48 4.77 -4.28
CA LEU A 43 -16.54 5.89 -3.32
C LEU A 43 -15.17 6.15 -2.68
N ARG A 44 -14.48 5.09 -2.27
CA ARG A 44 -13.13 5.17 -1.71
C ARG A 44 -12.14 5.80 -2.70
N THR A 45 -12.11 5.31 -3.92
CA THR A 45 -11.17 5.75 -4.96
C THR A 45 -11.51 7.16 -5.44
N GLY A 46 -12.80 7.42 -5.71
CA GLY A 46 -13.29 8.71 -6.20
C GLY A 46 -13.12 9.83 -5.19
N MET A 47 -13.43 9.57 -3.91
CA MET A 47 -13.20 10.57 -2.85
C MET A 47 -11.72 10.87 -2.66
N GLY A 48 -10.85 9.84 -2.73
CA GLY A 48 -9.39 10.04 -2.72
C GLY A 48 -8.93 10.91 -3.89
N ALA A 49 -9.45 10.66 -5.09
CA ALA A 49 -9.20 11.49 -6.27
C ALA A 49 -9.67 12.94 -6.06
N LEU A 50 -10.88 13.15 -5.53
CA LEU A 50 -11.43 14.47 -5.27
C LEU A 50 -10.58 15.29 -4.28
N VAL A 51 -10.01 14.65 -3.28
CA VAL A 51 -9.10 15.31 -2.31
C VAL A 51 -7.76 15.65 -2.94
N LEU A 52 -7.18 14.75 -3.73
CA LEU A 52 -5.85 14.95 -4.32
C LEU A 52 -5.87 15.84 -5.56
N LEU A 53 -6.95 15.82 -6.35
CA LEU A 53 -7.04 16.53 -7.63
C LEU A 53 -6.76 18.02 -7.54
N PRO A 54 -7.40 18.80 -6.63
CA PRO A 54 -7.13 20.24 -6.52
C PRO A 54 -5.68 20.52 -6.13
N ILE A 55 -5.06 19.68 -5.31
CA ILE A 55 -3.65 19.83 -4.91
C ILE A 55 -2.73 19.50 -6.09
N ALA A 56 -3.03 18.43 -6.83
CA ALA A 56 -2.28 18.02 -8.01
C ALA A 56 -2.34 19.07 -9.12
N LEU A 57 -3.52 19.68 -9.35
CA LEU A 57 -3.71 20.77 -10.31
C LEU A 57 -2.91 22.01 -9.92
N ARG A 58 -3.01 22.44 -8.65
CA ARG A 58 -2.26 23.63 -8.15
C ARG A 58 -0.75 23.46 -8.23
N ARG A 59 -0.26 22.22 -8.10
CA ARG A 59 1.18 21.90 -8.16
C ARG A 59 1.67 21.55 -9.57
N GLY A 60 0.79 21.57 -10.59
CA GLY A 60 1.15 21.11 -11.94
C GLY A 60 1.56 19.63 -11.99
N ALA A 61 1.15 18.84 -11.00
CA ALA A 61 1.61 17.47 -10.83
C ALA A 61 1.06 16.50 -11.90
N LEU A 62 0.02 16.91 -12.62
CA LEU A 62 -0.60 16.12 -13.71
C LEU A 62 0.12 16.32 -15.06
N ALA A 63 1.20 17.08 -15.11
CA ALA A 63 2.05 17.17 -16.31
C ALA A 63 2.51 15.77 -16.73
N GLY A 64 2.43 15.45 -18.02
CA GLY A 64 2.75 14.12 -18.55
C GLY A 64 1.64 13.06 -18.42
N LEU A 65 0.48 13.38 -17.84
CA LEU A 65 -0.62 12.42 -17.67
C LEU A 65 -1.13 11.90 -19.01
N ARG A 66 -1.21 12.76 -20.03
CA ARG A 66 -1.69 12.36 -21.36
C ARG A 66 -0.78 11.33 -22.04
N GLU A 67 0.54 11.54 -21.92
CA GLU A 67 1.58 10.65 -22.46
C GLU A 67 1.65 9.33 -21.67
N GLN A 68 1.26 9.35 -20.41
CA GLN A 68 1.29 8.22 -19.50
C GLN A 68 -0.10 7.65 -19.17
N LEU A 69 -1.11 7.97 -19.97
CA LEU A 69 -2.51 7.63 -19.68
C LEU A 69 -2.71 6.12 -19.47
N TRP A 70 -2.15 5.29 -20.36
CA TRP A 70 -2.28 3.84 -20.26
C TRP A 70 -1.53 3.23 -19.06
N PRO A 71 -0.24 3.55 -18.81
CA PRO A 71 0.45 3.13 -17.59
C PRO A 71 -0.24 3.56 -16.30
N VAL A 72 -0.77 4.79 -16.25
CA VAL A 72 -1.48 5.32 -15.09
C VAL A 72 -2.84 4.65 -14.88
N LEU A 73 -3.57 4.37 -15.98
CA LEU A 73 -4.82 3.60 -15.92
C LEU A 73 -4.57 2.19 -15.39
N LEU A 74 -3.55 1.50 -15.91
CA LEU A 74 -3.15 0.18 -15.45
C LEU A 74 -2.74 0.20 -13.96
N LEU A 75 -2.00 1.24 -13.54
CA LEU A 75 -1.68 1.47 -12.14
C LEU A 75 -2.95 1.64 -11.29
N GLY A 76 -3.94 2.40 -11.78
CA GLY A 76 -5.23 2.59 -11.13
C GLY A 76 -6.00 1.27 -10.93
N VAL A 77 -5.94 0.38 -11.90
CA VAL A 77 -6.55 -0.95 -11.78
C VAL A 77 -5.78 -1.81 -10.79
N VAL A 78 -4.48 -1.96 -10.96
CA VAL A 78 -3.67 -2.93 -10.20
C VAL A 78 -3.39 -2.45 -8.77
N GLN A 79 -3.16 -1.15 -8.55
CA GLN A 79 -2.80 -0.60 -7.24
C GLN A 79 -4.03 -0.19 -6.40
N LEU A 80 -5.18 0.06 -7.03
CA LEU A 80 -6.34 0.63 -6.34
C LEU A 80 -7.62 -0.20 -6.56
N ALA A 81 -8.12 -0.29 -7.80
CA ALA A 81 -9.41 -0.92 -8.06
C ALA A 81 -9.43 -2.40 -7.67
N ALA A 82 -8.48 -3.19 -8.17
CA ALA A 82 -8.42 -4.62 -7.88
C ALA A 82 -8.22 -4.92 -6.39
N PRO A 83 -7.22 -4.33 -5.67
CA PRO A 83 -7.08 -4.60 -4.26
C PRO A 83 -8.26 -4.10 -3.43
N PHE A 84 -8.90 -2.96 -3.75
CA PHE A 84 -10.05 -2.49 -2.99
C PHE A 84 -11.27 -3.41 -3.15
N LEU A 85 -11.48 -3.96 -4.34
CA LEU A 85 -12.49 -5.01 -4.55
C LEU A 85 -12.15 -6.27 -3.77
N LEU A 86 -10.91 -6.77 -3.87
CA LEU A 86 -10.45 -7.96 -3.19
C LEU A 86 -10.51 -7.82 -1.66
N LEU A 87 -10.11 -6.67 -1.12
CA LEU A 87 -10.22 -6.37 0.30
C LEU A 87 -11.69 -6.29 0.75
N GLY A 88 -12.53 -5.63 -0.03
CA GLY A 88 -13.95 -5.52 0.29
C GLY A 88 -14.66 -6.87 0.28
N PHE A 89 -14.42 -7.70 -0.73
CA PHE A 89 -14.98 -9.06 -0.77
C PHE A 89 -14.39 -9.96 0.33
N GLY A 90 -13.07 -9.92 0.56
CA GLY A 90 -12.41 -10.69 1.59
C GLY A 90 -12.90 -10.38 3.00
N GLN A 91 -13.13 -9.11 3.30
CA GLN A 91 -13.63 -8.68 4.61
C GLN A 91 -15.12 -8.96 4.85
N ARG A 92 -15.86 -9.55 3.90
CA ARG A 92 -17.20 -10.08 4.17
C ARG A 92 -17.18 -11.29 5.09
N SER A 93 -16.08 -12.05 5.06
CA SER A 93 -15.93 -13.29 5.83
C SER A 93 -14.69 -13.31 6.74
N VAL A 94 -13.84 -12.29 6.66
CA VAL A 94 -12.60 -12.18 7.45
C VAL A 94 -12.65 -10.91 8.30
N PRO A 95 -12.39 -11.00 9.63
CA PRO A 95 -12.33 -9.85 10.55
C PRO A 95 -11.32 -8.80 10.10
N SER A 96 -11.59 -7.53 10.44
CA SER A 96 -10.80 -6.40 9.97
C SER A 96 -9.34 -6.42 10.48
N GLY A 97 -9.12 -6.85 11.72
CA GLY A 97 -7.79 -7.02 12.29
C GLY A 97 -6.97 -8.07 11.53
N LEU A 98 -7.56 -9.22 11.25
CA LEU A 98 -6.93 -10.31 10.49
C LEU A 98 -6.68 -9.90 9.04
N ALA A 99 -7.61 -9.15 8.41
CA ALA A 99 -7.43 -8.59 7.08
C ALA A 99 -6.19 -7.67 7.02
N GLY A 100 -6.01 -6.82 8.03
CA GLY A 100 -4.83 -5.97 8.14
C GLY A 100 -3.52 -6.75 8.23
N ILE A 101 -3.51 -7.85 8.99
CA ILE A 101 -2.32 -8.72 9.10
C ILE A 101 -2.02 -9.40 7.75
N LEU A 102 -3.03 -10.00 7.09
CA LEU A 102 -2.84 -10.69 5.80
C LEU A 102 -2.35 -9.75 4.70
N VAL A 103 -2.91 -8.54 4.62
CA VAL A 103 -2.49 -7.53 3.63
C VAL A 103 -1.08 -7.00 3.93
N SER A 104 -0.64 -7.02 5.18
CA SER A 104 0.74 -6.68 5.55
C SER A 104 1.79 -7.66 5.07
N SER A 105 1.38 -8.77 4.44
CA SER A 105 2.28 -9.65 3.68
C SER A 105 2.76 -9.04 2.34
N THR A 106 2.28 -7.86 1.94
CA THR A 106 2.70 -7.17 0.70
C THR A 106 4.22 -7.15 0.49
N PRO A 107 5.08 -6.85 1.49
CA PRO A 107 6.53 -6.89 1.29
C PRO A 107 7.07 -8.30 0.98
N LEU A 108 6.41 -9.36 1.47
CA LEU A 108 6.77 -10.74 1.15
C LEU A 108 6.50 -11.03 -0.34
N TRP A 109 5.34 -10.59 -0.85
CA TRP A 109 5.02 -10.66 -2.27
C TRP A 109 5.99 -9.84 -3.12
N THR A 110 6.37 -8.64 -2.66
CA THR A 110 7.38 -7.81 -3.32
C THR A 110 8.72 -8.54 -3.41
N ALA A 111 9.17 -9.16 -2.32
CA ALA A 111 10.41 -9.94 -2.29
C ALA A 111 10.37 -11.17 -3.22
N LEU A 112 9.23 -11.87 -3.29
CA LEU A 112 9.01 -12.99 -4.21
C LEU A 112 9.05 -12.53 -5.67
N LEU A 113 8.32 -11.48 -6.00
CA LEU A 113 8.25 -10.93 -7.36
C LEU A 113 9.58 -10.36 -7.83
N ALA A 114 10.38 -9.79 -6.93
CA ALA A 114 11.70 -9.26 -7.24
C ALA A 114 12.65 -10.32 -7.83
N VAL A 115 12.44 -11.59 -7.49
CA VAL A 115 13.22 -12.70 -8.08
C VAL A 115 13.07 -12.77 -9.59
N TRP A 116 11.87 -12.40 -10.11
CA TRP A 116 11.50 -12.53 -11.52
C TRP A 116 11.48 -11.19 -12.26
N ILE A 117 11.13 -10.08 -11.56
CA ILE A 117 10.87 -8.79 -12.19
C ILE A 117 12.06 -7.83 -12.05
N ASP A 118 12.71 -7.82 -10.88
CA ASP A 118 13.78 -6.84 -10.57
C ASP A 118 14.89 -7.51 -9.76
N HIS A 119 15.91 -7.96 -10.47
CA HIS A 119 17.05 -8.67 -9.87
C HIS A 119 17.85 -7.82 -8.89
N GLU A 120 17.76 -6.48 -8.96
CA GLU A 120 18.44 -5.57 -8.04
C GLU A 120 17.77 -5.54 -6.65
N GLU A 121 16.44 -5.75 -6.60
CA GLU A 121 15.67 -5.84 -5.34
C GLU A 121 15.58 -7.26 -4.77
N ARG A 122 16.27 -8.23 -5.36
CA ARG A 122 16.22 -9.64 -4.96
C ARG A 122 16.75 -9.84 -3.54
N SER A 123 15.92 -10.42 -2.67
CA SER A 123 16.31 -10.81 -1.31
C SER A 123 17.41 -11.85 -1.32
N ARG A 124 18.43 -11.64 -0.48
CA ARG A 124 19.58 -12.56 -0.29
C ARG A 124 19.85 -12.77 1.21
N GLY A 125 20.52 -13.86 1.58
CA GLY A 125 20.92 -14.09 2.96
C GLY A 125 19.78 -13.92 3.98
N ARG A 126 19.88 -12.95 4.88
CA ARG A 126 18.86 -12.67 5.91
C ARG A 126 17.48 -12.33 5.34
N GLY A 127 17.40 -11.75 4.13
CA GLY A 127 16.13 -11.46 3.47
C GLY A 127 15.35 -12.73 3.12
N LEU A 128 16.02 -13.82 2.74
CA LEU A 128 15.37 -15.11 2.50
C LEU A 128 14.85 -15.72 3.80
N VAL A 129 15.57 -15.57 4.92
CA VAL A 129 15.08 -15.98 6.25
C VAL A 129 13.82 -15.20 6.61
N GLY A 130 13.82 -13.88 6.40
CA GLY A 130 12.64 -13.05 6.61
C GLY A 130 11.45 -13.47 5.77
N LEU A 131 11.69 -13.77 4.50
CA LEU A 131 10.66 -14.29 3.60
C LEU A 131 10.07 -15.60 4.12
N ALA A 132 10.92 -16.56 4.54
CA ALA A 132 10.46 -17.82 5.09
C ALA A 132 9.66 -17.63 6.38
N VAL A 133 10.13 -16.79 7.32
CA VAL A 133 9.43 -16.46 8.57
C VAL A 133 8.05 -15.83 8.30
N GLY A 134 7.99 -14.87 7.37
CA GLY A 134 6.73 -14.23 7.01
C GLY A 134 5.74 -15.18 6.35
N ILE A 135 6.22 -16.08 5.46
CA ILE A 135 5.38 -17.11 4.85
C ILE A 135 4.83 -18.07 5.92
N VAL A 136 5.66 -18.50 6.88
CA VAL A 136 5.19 -19.34 8.00
C VAL A 136 4.08 -18.60 8.77
N GLY A 137 4.22 -17.30 9.03
CA GLY A 137 3.19 -16.49 9.66
C GLY A 137 1.86 -16.49 8.88
N VAL A 138 1.92 -16.31 7.56
CA VAL A 138 0.73 -16.37 6.69
C VAL A 138 0.08 -17.75 6.71
N VAL A 139 0.88 -18.82 6.59
CA VAL A 139 0.39 -20.21 6.61
C VAL A 139 -0.27 -20.53 7.96
N LEU A 140 0.33 -20.12 9.06
CA LEU A 140 -0.22 -20.30 10.41
C LEU A 140 -1.58 -19.61 10.55
N LEU A 141 -1.71 -18.36 10.07
CA LEU A 141 -2.99 -17.65 10.08
C LEU A 141 -4.02 -18.33 9.20
N CYS A 142 -3.65 -18.76 7.99
CA CYS A 142 -4.56 -19.51 7.11
C CYS A 142 -5.03 -20.82 7.73
N GLY A 143 -4.15 -21.54 8.40
CA GLY A 143 -4.48 -22.82 9.03
C GLY A 143 -5.28 -22.72 10.31
N LEU A 144 -5.08 -21.69 11.14
CA LEU A 144 -5.71 -21.55 12.45
C LEU A 144 -6.92 -20.61 12.46
N GLU A 145 -6.86 -19.53 11.69
CA GLU A 145 -7.90 -18.50 11.69
C GLU A 145 -8.89 -18.62 10.53
N LEU A 146 -8.44 -19.16 9.39
CA LEU A 146 -9.27 -19.24 8.17
C LEU A 146 -9.86 -20.62 7.92
N SER A 147 -9.51 -21.65 8.70
CA SER A 147 -9.95 -23.02 8.47
C SER A 147 -11.42 -23.29 8.85
N GLY A 148 -12.13 -22.30 9.43
CA GLY A 148 -13.48 -22.46 9.94
C GLY A 148 -14.57 -22.67 8.87
N SER A 149 -14.39 -22.11 7.66
CA SER A 149 -15.32 -22.27 6.55
C SER A 149 -14.64 -22.00 5.20
N LEU A 150 -15.25 -22.52 4.12
CA LEU A 150 -14.78 -22.22 2.75
C LEU A 150 -14.83 -20.72 2.46
N ASP A 151 -15.85 -20.01 2.92
CA ASP A 151 -16.01 -18.56 2.72
C ASP A 151 -14.88 -17.78 3.40
N THR A 152 -14.50 -18.17 4.61
CA THR A 152 -13.38 -17.54 5.33
C THR A 152 -12.06 -17.80 4.64
N LEU A 153 -11.83 -19.02 4.14
CA LEU A 153 -10.63 -19.37 3.38
C LEU A 153 -10.56 -18.60 2.06
N LEU A 154 -11.66 -18.52 1.32
CA LEU A 154 -11.74 -17.72 0.08
C LEU A 154 -11.52 -16.23 0.37
N GLY A 155 -12.12 -15.71 1.44
CA GLY A 155 -11.93 -14.34 1.89
C GLY A 155 -10.46 -14.04 2.21
N GLY A 156 -9.78 -14.93 2.93
CA GLY A 156 -8.35 -14.82 3.19
C GLY A 156 -7.51 -14.86 1.91
N GLY A 157 -7.86 -15.75 0.98
CA GLY A 157 -7.23 -15.81 -0.34
C GLY A 157 -7.38 -14.50 -1.13
N MET A 158 -8.58 -13.87 -1.09
CA MET A 158 -8.80 -12.56 -1.72
C MET A 158 -7.92 -11.47 -1.08
N LEU A 159 -7.76 -11.47 0.25
CA LEU A 159 -6.89 -10.51 0.94
C LEU A 159 -5.41 -10.70 0.55
N LEU A 160 -4.94 -11.94 0.43
CA LEU A 160 -3.58 -12.24 -0.04
C LEU A 160 -3.39 -11.84 -1.52
N LEU A 161 -4.38 -12.07 -2.38
CA LEU A 161 -4.36 -11.56 -3.77
C LEU A 161 -4.37 -10.02 -3.81
N GLY A 162 -5.05 -9.37 -2.88
CA GLY A 162 -4.99 -7.92 -2.70
C GLY A 162 -3.58 -7.45 -2.35
N ALA A 163 -2.90 -8.15 -1.43
CA ALA A 163 -1.50 -7.88 -1.07
C ALA A 163 -0.55 -8.08 -2.26
N LEU A 164 -0.74 -9.15 -3.05
CA LEU A 164 -0.01 -9.39 -4.30
C LEU A 164 -0.25 -8.26 -5.31
N SER A 165 -1.50 -7.81 -5.46
CA SER A 165 -1.87 -6.71 -6.36
C SER A 165 -1.17 -5.41 -5.96
N TYR A 166 -1.08 -5.09 -4.67
CA TYR A 166 -0.29 -3.95 -4.18
C TYR A 166 1.19 -4.07 -4.53
N ALA A 167 1.79 -5.25 -4.38
CA ALA A 167 3.18 -5.49 -4.75
C ALA A 167 3.42 -5.28 -6.26
N LEU A 168 2.55 -5.85 -7.10
CA LEU A 168 2.59 -5.65 -8.56
C LEU A 168 2.43 -4.17 -8.95
N GLY A 169 1.50 -3.46 -8.29
CA GLY A 169 1.29 -2.04 -8.49
C GLY A 169 2.54 -1.21 -8.15
N GLY A 170 3.28 -1.57 -7.11
CA GLY A 170 4.57 -0.97 -6.77
C GLY A 170 5.59 -1.10 -7.91
N PHE A 171 5.75 -2.29 -8.47
CA PHE A 171 6.63 -2.53 -9.64
C PHE A 171 6.15 -1.78 -10.89
N LEU A 172 4.85 -1.75 -11.15
CA LEU A 172 4.27 -0.99 -12.27
C LEU A 172 4.56 0.51 -12.13
N GLY A 173 4.33 1.07 -10.95
CA GLY A 173 4.61 2.48 -10.68
C GLY A 173 6.08 2.82 -10.92
N LYS A 174 7.00 1.98 -10.43
CA LYS A 174 8.46 2.16 -10.61
C LYS A 174 8.88 2.03 -12.08
N SER A 175 8.36 1.04 -12.80
CA SER A 175 8.87 0.66 -14.13
C SER A 175 8.19 1.38 -15.28
N ARG A 176 6.88 1.63 -15.19
CA ARG A 176 6.05 2.09 -16.30
C ARG A 176 5.61 3.54 -16.20
N VAL A 177 5.43 4.09 -14.99
CA VAL A 177 5.04 5.49 -14.82
C VAL A 177 6.28 6.35 -14.68
N ARG A 178 6.73 6.94 -15.78
CA ARG A 178 7.97 7.72 -15.85
C ARG A 178 7.67 9.19 -16.13
N GLY A 179 8.50 10.08 -15.60
CA GLY A 179 8.38 11.53 -15.86
C GLY A 179 7.24 12.22 -15.13
N MET A 180 6.43 11.50 -14.35
CA MET A 180 5.40 12.07 -13.49
C MET A 180 5.86 12.17 -12.04
N THR A 181 5.35 13.17 -11.33
CA THR A 181 5.51 13.21 -9.87
C THR A 181 4.70 12.09 -9.19
N PRO A 182 5.13 11.58 -8.02
CA PRO A 182 4.34 10.59 -7.27
C PRO A 182 2.90 11.05 -6.98
N LEU A 183 2.70 12.34 -6.68
CA LEU A 183 1.38 12.93 -6.49
C LEU A 183 0.54 12.86 -7.77
N GLY A 184 1.12 13.17 -8.93
CA GLY A 184 0.43 13.09 -10.22
C GLY A 184 0.07 11.67 -10.60
N ALA A 185 0.99 10.73 -10.40
CA ALA A 185 0.79 9.32 -10.69
C ALA A 185 -0.36 8.73 -9.84
N ILE A 186 -0.37 8.96 -8.53
CA ILE A 186 -1.44 8.43 -7.66
C ILE A 186 -2.79 9.10 -7.90
N THR A 187 -2.80 10.42 -8.17
CA THR A 187 -4.04 11.15 -8.50
C THR A 187 -4.62 10.62 -9.81
N GLY A 188 -3.80 10.48 -10.84
CA GLY A 188 -4.19 9.91 -12.12
C GLY A 188 -4.67 8.46 -11.99
N ALA A 189 -3.97 7.64 -11.20
CA ALA A 189 -4.36 6.27 -10.91
C ALA A 189 -5.72 6.19 -10.19
N MET A 190 -6.01 7.09 -9.25
CA MET A 190 -7.31 7.15 -8.57
C MET A 190 -8.42 7.56 -9.55
N LEU A 191 -8.18 8.54 -10.41
CA LEU A 191 -9.14 8.93 -11.45
C LEU A 191 -9.40 7.75 -12.40
N GLY A 192 -8.35 7.12 -12.92
CA GLY A 192 -8.45 5.96 -13.81
C GLY A 192 -9.14 4.77 -13.16
N GLY A 193 -8.78 4.46 -11.91
CA GLY A 193 -9.43 3.40 -11.11
C GLY A 193 -10.92 3.68 -10.89
N SER A 194 -11.29 4.94 -10.63
CA SER A 194 -12.70 5.34 -10.50
C SER A 194 -13.49 5.16 -11.80
N VAL A 195 -12.89 5.52 -12.95
CA VAL A 195 -13.52 5.31 -14.26
C VAL A 195 -13.76 3.82 -14.52
N VAL A 196 -12.80 2.97 -14.19
CA VAL A 196 -12.94 1.50 -14.38
C VAL A 196 -13.96 0.90 -13.42
N LEU A 197 -14.03 1.39 -12.18
CA LEU A 197 -14.98 0.90 -11.18
C LEU A 197 -16.41 1.38 -11.43
N ALA A 198 -16.61 2.54 -12.08
CA ALA A 198 -17.92 3.17 -12.22
C ALA A 198 -18.98 2.27 -12.87
N PRO A 199 -18.74 1.57 -14.02
CA PRO A 199 -19.75 0.71 -14.62
C PRO A 199 -20.23 -0.40 -13.69
N VAL A 200 -19.28 -1.06 -13.01
CA VAL A 200 -19.62 -2.17 -12.10
C VAL A 200 -20.31 -1.65 -10.84
N ALA A 201 -19.90 -0.49 -10.32
CA ALA A 201 -20.54 0.14 -9.19
C ALA A 201 -21.98 0.57 -9.51
N VAL A 202 -22.22 1.16 -10.68
CA VAL A 202 -23.57 1.53 -11.14
C VAL A 202 -24.46 0.29 -11.30
N ALA A 203 -23.94 -0.80 -11.87
CA ALA A 203 -24.67 -2.05 -12.03
C ALA A 203 -24.98 -2.76 -10.68
N THR A 204 -24.31 -2.38 -9.60
CA THR A 204 -24.49 -2.98 -8.27
C THR A 204 -24.99 -1.98 -7.23
N LEU A 205 -25.58 -0.86 -7.66
CA LEU A 205 -26.21 0.09 -6.77
C LEU A 205 -27.34 -0.62 -5.97
N PRO A 206 -27.41 -0.39 -4.66
CA PRO A 206 -28.44 -0.97 -3.84
C PRO A 206 -29.81 -0.30 -4.15
N ASP A 207 -30.90 -1.09 -4.09
CA ASP A 207 -32.27 -0.58 -4.27
C ASP A 207 -32.70 0.40 -3.17
N ARG A 208 -32.02 0.37 -2.02
CA ARG A 208 -32.27 1.25 -0.88
C ARG A 208 -31.07 2.12 -0.59
N ALA A 209 -31.32 3.34 -0.16
CA ALA A 209 -30.23 4.21 0.29
C ALA A 209 -29.46 3.57 1.44
N PRO A 210 -28.12 3.54 1.38
CA PRO A 210 -27.31 2.98 2.47
C PRO A 210 -27.45 3.83 3.73
N GLY A 211 -27.25 3.21 4.88
CA GLY A 211 -27.21 3.92 6.16
C GLY A 211 -26.11 4.98 6.19
N LEU A 212 -26.33 6.04 6.98
CA LEU A 212 -25.37 7.16 7.09
C LEU A 212 -24.01 6.69 7.58
N GLY A 213 -23.93 5.72 8.50
CA GLY A 213 -22.68 5.18 9.04
C GLY A 213 -21.81 4.52 7.96
N PRO A 214 -22.30 3.51 7.21
CA PRO A 214 -21.60 2.90 6.10
C PRO A 214 -21.17 3.89 5.01
N LEU A 215 -22.05 4.83 4.64
CA LEU A 215 -21.72 5.86 3.66
C LEU A 215 -20.60 6.79 4.16
N ALA A 216 -20.72 7.28 5.40
CA ALA A 216 -19.70 8.12 6.01
C ALA A 216 -18.35 7.39 6.15
N ALA A 217 -18.38 6.10 6.50
CA ALA A 217 -17.16 5.27 6.57
C ALA A 217 -16.47 5.17 5.20
N ALA A 218 -17.22 4.94 4.11
CA ALA A 218 -16.65 4.87 2.77
C ALA A 218 -16.05 6.20 2.32
N LEU A 219 -16.75 7.31 2.55
CA LEU A 219 -16.30 8.67 2.21
C LEU A 219 -15.08 9.09 3.04
N ALA A 220 -15.14 8.86 4.37
CA ALA A 220 -14.02 9.13 5.27
C ALA A 220 -12.77 8.32 4.87
N LEU A 221 -12.94 7.06 4.53
CA LEU A 221 -11.87 6.20 4.09
C LEU A 221 -11.22 6.71 2.80
N GLY A 222 -12.00 7.13 1.83
CA GLY A 222 -11.50 7.75 0.59
C GLY A 222 -10.77 9.07 0.86
N ALA A 223 -11.36 9.97 1.66
CA ALA A 223 -10.78 11.27 1.94
C ALA A 223 -9.50 11.16 2.79
N PHE A 224 -9.56 10.43 3.91
CA PHE A 224 -8.44 10.34 4.84
C PHE A 224 -7.39 9.34 4.37
N SER A 225 -7.73 8.06 4.20
CA SER A 225 -6.76 7.02 3.85
C SER A 225 -6.31 7.12 2.37
N GLY A 226 -7.26 7.37 1.45
CA GLY A 226 -6.99 7.54 0.03
C GLY A 226 -6.34 8.87 -0.32
N GLY A 227 -6.92 9.99 0.11
CA GLY A 227 -6.44 11.34 -0.22
C GLY A 227 -5.29 11.80 0.70
N LEU A 228 -5.64 12.15 1.94
CA LEU A 228 -4.70 12.73 2.89
C LEU A 228 -3.58 11.76 3.27
N GLY A 229 -3.87 10.47 3.42
CA GLY A 229 -2.89 9.44 3.77
C GLY A 229 -1.74 9.38 2.77
N TRP A 230 -2.02 9.37 1.46
CA TRP A 230 -0.98 9.41 0.43
C TRP A 230 -0.19 10.73 0.46
N LEU A 231 -0.86 11.85 0.68
CA LEU A 231 -0.18 13.15 0.76
C LEU A 231 0.81 13.19 1.92
N LEU A 232 0.40 12.72 3.10
CA LEU A 232 1.25 12.63 4.28
C LEU A 232 2.38 11.61 4.08
N TYR A 233 2.09 10.46 3.49
CA TYR A 233 3.11 9.44 3.18
C TYR A 233 4.19 9.96 2.25
N TYR A 234 3.82 10.67 1.18
CA TYR A 234 4.80 11.30 0.28
C TYR A 234 5.60 12.41 0.97
N THR A 235 5.02 13.10 1.95
CA THR A 235 5.76 14.07 2.77
C THR A 235 6.82 13.37 3.61
N VAL A 236 6.45 12.27 4.29
CA VAL A 236 7.40 11.45 5.06
C VAL A 236 8.49 10.86 4.15
N LEU A 237 8.11 10.36 2.98
CA LEU A 237 9.02 9.81 1.99
C LEU A 237 10.06 10.86 1.53
N ALA A 238 9.62 12.09 1.29
CA ALA A 238 10.49 13.19 0.88
C ALA A 238 11.42 13.66 2.01
N GLU A 239 10.94 13.69 3.26
CA GLU A 239 11.72 14.14 4.43
C GLU A 239 12.73 13.09 4.91
N CYS A 240 12.35 11.82 4.93
CA CYS A 240 13.10 10.76 5.60
C CYS A 240 13.68 9.69 4.67
N GLY A 241 13.27 9.70 3.41
CA GLY A 241 13.63 8.68 2.43
C GLY A 241 12.79 7.38 2.55
N PRO A 242 12.90 6.50 1.54
CA PRO A 242 12.04 5.32 1.42
C PRO A 242 12.20 4.32 2.57
N ALA A 243 13.42 4.06 3.02
CA ALA A 243 13.66 3.07 4.08
C ALA A 243 12.97 3.43 5.42
N LYS A 244 12.88 4.72 5.76
CA LYS A 244 12.21 5.18 6.97
C LYS A 244 10.70 5.30 6.78
N ALA A 245 10.25 5.71 5.60
CA ALA A 245 8.82 5.80 5.28
C ALA A 245 8.13 4.43 5.32
N THR A 246 8.82 3.35 4.94
CA THR A 246 8.26 1.98 5.01
C THR A 246 7.95 1.52 6.44
N VAL A 247 8.52 2.13 7.48
CA VAL A 247 8.19 1.81 8.88
C VAL A 247 6.68 2.01 9.14
N ALA A 248 6.04 2.99 8.48
CA ALA A 248 4.60 3.18 8.59
C ALA A 248 3.83 1.90 8.22
N LEU A 249 4.26 1.20 7.16
CA LEU A 249 3.59 -0.01 6.66
C LEU A 249 3.64 -1.18 7.65
N TYR A 250 4.72 -1.27 8.44
CA TYR A 250 4.85 -2.31 9.47
C TYR A 250 3.99 -2.04 10.71
N LEU A 251 3.60 -0.78 10.93
CA LEU A 251 2.71 -0.39 12.04
C LEU A 251 1.22 -0.52 11.66
N VAL A 252 0.90 -0.49 10.37
CA VAL A 252 -0.48 -0.60 9.86
C VAL A 252 -1.24 -1.80 10.46
N PRO A 253 -0.70 -3.04 10.46
CA PRO A 253 -1.45 -4.19 10.99
C PRO A 253 -1.66 -4.11 12.50
N ALA A 254 -0.74 -3.51 13.26
CA ALA A 254 -0.94 -3.29 14.69
C ALA A 254 -2.13 -2.36 14.95
N PHE A 255 -2.23 -1.26 14.20
CA PHE A 255 -3.41 -0.38 14.28
C PHE A 255 -4.68 -1.07 13.80
N ALA A 256 -4.63 -1.89 12.73
CA ALA A 256 -5.80 -2.65 12.26
C ALA A 256 -6.35 -3.58 13.35
N VAL A 257 -5.47 -4.32 14.02
CA VAL A 257 -5.85 -5.20 15.14
C VAL A 257 -6.42 -4.38 16.31
N VAL A 258 -5.77 -3.29 16.71
CA VAL A 258 -6.27 -2.44 17.80
C VAL A 258 -7.66 -1.90 17.49
N TYR A 259 -7.90 -1.38 16.29
CA TYR A 259 -9.21 -0.87 15.91
C TYR A 259 -10.26 -1.98 15.79
N GLY A 260 -9.90 -3.14 15.25
CA GLY A 260 -10.79 -4.31 15.17
C GLY A 260 -11.24 -4.76 16.57
N VAL A 261 -10.30 -4.93 17.49
CA VAL A 261 -10.60 -5.36 18.87
C VAL A 261 -11.35 -4.29 19.66
N VAL A 262 -10.82 -3.06 19.68
CA VAL A 262 -11.34 -2.01 20.59
C VAL A 262 -12.66 -1.40 20.10
N LEU A 263 -12.80 -1.19 18.77
CA LEU A 263 -13.93 -0.46 18.20
C LEU A 263 -14.99 -1.38 17.57
N LEU A 264 -14.59 -2.55 17.05
CA LEU A 264 -15.53 -3.50 16.45
C LEU A 264 -15.83 -4.70 17.35
N GLY A 265 -15.11 -4.88 18.48
CA GLY A 265 -15.28 -6.03 19.37
C GLY A 265 -14.81 -7.36 18.77
N GLU A 266 -13.88 -7.31 17.81
CA GLU A 266 -13.32 -8.51 17.19
C GLU A 266 -12.49 -9.32 18.21
N PRO A 267 -12.54 -10.66 18.17
CA PRO A 267 -11.75 -11.49 19.07
C PRO A 267 -10.25 -11.37 18.75
N LEU A 268 -9.44 -11.23 19.79
CA LEU A 268 -7.98 -11.27 19.67
C LEU A 268 -7.50 -12.67 20.05
N THR A 269 -7.11 -13.46 19.07
CA THR A 269 -6.63 -14.82 19.29
C THR A 269 -5.10 -14.84 19.45
N ALA A 270 -4.59 -15.87 20.12
CA ALA A 270 -3.15 -16.10 20.21
C ALA A 270 -2.51 -16.32 18.82
N ALA A 271 -3.24 -16.95 17.90
CA ALA A 271 -2.79 -17.16 16.53
C ALA A 271 -2.67 -15.84 15.75
N ALA A 272 -3.64 -14.91 15.93
CA ALA A 272 -3.56 -13.58 15.33
C ALA A 272 -2.34 -12.80 15.83
N ILE A 273 -2.03 -12.86 17.14
CA ILE A 273 -0.83 -12.21 17.72
C ILE A 273 0.45 -12.83 17.18
N ALA A 274 0.55 -14.17 17.18
CA ALA A 274 1.72 -14.88 16.65
C ALA A 274 1.91 -14.61 15.15
N GLY A 275 0.83 -14.67 14.37
CA GLY A 275 0.84 -14.37 12.95
C GLY A 275 1.25 -12.93 12.65
N LEU A 276 0.73 -11.95 13.41
CA LEU A 276 1.14 -10.56 13.32
C LEU A 276 2.65 -10.41 13.55
N ALA A 277 3.18 -11.02 14.62
CA ALA A 277 4.60 -10.95 14.94
C ALA A 277 5.46 -11.57 13.83
N LEU A 278 5.07 -12.75 13.30
CA LEU A 278 5.79 -13.43 12.23
C LEU A 278 5.72 -12.68 10.90
N VAL A 279 4.53 -12.19 10.50
CA VAL A 279 4.36 -11.47 9.23
C VAL A 279 5.12 -10.14 9.27
N VAL A 280 5.02 -9.37 10.35
CA VAL A 280 5.69 -8.06 10.47
C VAL A 280 7.21 -8.24 10.56
N SER A 281 7.71 -9.13 11.40
CA SER A 281 9.15 -9.36 11.54
C SER A 281 9.75 -9.97 10.26
N GLY A 282 9.05 -10.91 9.63
CA GLY A 282 9.44 -11.50 8.37
C GLY A 282 9.47 -10.48 7.23
N SER A 283 8.44 -9.64 7.11
CA SER A 283 8.36 -8.57 6.12
C SER A 283 9.47 -7.53 6.33
N TRP A 284 9.71 -7.14 7.57
CA TRP A 284 10.79 -6.20 7.92
C TRP A 284 12.17 -6.77 7.55
N LEU A 285 12.41 -8.04 7.89
CA LEU A 285 13.68 -8.69 7.59
C LEU A 285 13.88 -8.91 6.08
N ALA A 286 12.81 -9.25 5.34
CA ALA A 286 12.83 -9.40 3.89
C ALA A 286 13.18 -8.09 3.18
N ALA A 287 12.59 -6.95 3.64
CA ALA A 287 12.78 -5.64 3.04
C ALA A 287 14.10 -4.95 3.46
N SER A 288 14.67 -5.29 4.64
CA SER A 288 15.85 -4.61 5.20
C SER A 288 17.12 -4.77 4.38
N GLN A 289 17.18 -5.68 3.43
CA GLN A 289 18.35 -5.96 2.58
C GLN A 289 18.33 -5.28 1.21
N GLY A 290 17.15 -4.86 0.71
CA GLY A 290 17.05 -4.11 -0.55
C GLY A 290 17.65 -2.70 -0.48
N SER A 291 17.99 -2.23 0.74
CA SER A 291 18.53 -0.88 0.96
C SER A 291 20.06 -0.81 1.08
N ARG A 292 20.79 -1.91 0.86
CA ARG A 292 22.25 -1.92 0.90
C ARG A 292 22.84 -1.78 -0.50
N GLU A 293 23.46 -0.62 -0.68
CA GLU A 293 24.50 -0.29 -1.66
C GLU A 293 24.09 -0.09 -3.11
N THR A 294 23.68 1.14 -3.42
CA THR A 294 24.29 1.78 -4.58
C THR A 294 25.68 2.25 -4.09
N PRO A 295 26.81 1.70 -4.57
CA PRO A 295 28.11 2.31 -4.33
C PRO A 295 28.02 3.72 -4.90
N SER A 296 28.26 4.74 -4.08
CA SER A 296 28.46 6.09 -4.58
C SER A 296 29.55 6.01 -5.63
N ALA A 297 29.21 6.34 -6.87
CA ALA A 297 30.22 6.56 -7.89
C ALA A 297 31.25 7.49 -7.28
N THR A 298 32.45 6.98 -7.08
CA THR A 298 33.61 7.74 -6.62
C THR A 298 33.80 8.89 -7.57
N PRO A 299 33.86 10.16 -7.10
CA PRO A 299 34.18 11.29 -7.94
C PRO A 299 35.69 11.37 -8.09
N HIS A 300 36.29 10.42 -8.80
CA HIS A 300 37.68 10.43 -9.17
C HIS A 300 37.85 10.04 -10.65
N GLU A 301 37.35 10.90 -11.48
CA GLU A 301 38.04 11.15 -12.76
C GLU A 301 38.01 12.66 -13.02
N ARG A 302 38.80 13.37 -12.20
CA ARG A 302 39.19 14.74 -12.56
C ARG A 302 39.95 14.64 -13.87
N VAL A 303 39.33 15.09 -14.93
CA VAL A 303 39.93 15.44 -16.19
C VAL A 303 41.26 16.16 -15.89
N ARG A 304 42.39 15.52 -16.22
CA ARG A 304 43.68 16.18 -16.29
C ARG A 304 43.57 17.24 -17.38
N PRO A 305 43.91 18.51 -17.11
CA PRO A 305 44.00 19.50 -18.19
C PRO A 305 45.13 19.05 -19.12
N ALA A 306 44.78 18.92 -20.39
CA ALA A 306 45.77 18.70 -21.45
C ALA A 306 46.75 19.84 -21.40
N SER A 307 48.03 19.53 -21.14
CA SER A 307 49.16 20.44 -21.26
C SER A 307 49.24 20.93 -22.70
N VAL A 308 49.06 22.24 -22.86
CA VAL A 308 49.41 22.98 -24.07
C VAL A 308 50.91 22.81 -24.27
N ALA A 309 51.31 21.98 -25.21
CA ALA A 309 52.64 21.97 -25.72
C ALA A 309 52.80 23.18 -26.66
N GLN A 310 53.42 24.22 -26.14
CA GLN A 310 54.13 25.23 -26.98
C GLN A 310 55.30 24.53 -27.67
N ASN A 311 55.31 24.55 -28.97
CA ASN A 311 56.53 24.46 -29.72
C ASN A 311 56.48 25.42 -30.92
N ARG A 312 57.40 26.23 -30.88
CA ARG A 312 58.08 27.10 -31.83
C ARG A 312 57.84 26.85 -33.32
#